data_2bde1066958b0251ca22dc7f1b248b35
#
_entry.id   2bde1066958b0251ca22dc7f1b248b35
#
_cell.length_a   1.000
_cell.length_b   1.000
_cell.length_c   1.000
_cell.angle_alpha   90.00
_cell.angle_beta   90.00
_cell.angle_gamma   90.00
#
_symmetry.space_group_name_H-M   'P 1'
#
loop_
_entity.id
_entity.type
_entity.pdbx_description
1 polymer ?
#
loop_
_entity_poly.entity_id
_entity_poly.type
_entity_poly.pdbx_seq_one_letter_code
_entity_poly.pdbx_strand_id
1 'polypeptide(L)'
;TFFISIYNLEIREFYILTDGEFGLVYALGTLSSSLILVGFAKLIDYIDLRIYSLIISVGLSLACLGMYSSFKNPFFLFFVIFALRFFGQGAMSHAGETTMARYFGDNRGKALSVATLGGMIGVMILPMIVVKLADNLEWKHIWLAGSFSILIIFLPILFLSLQNQSIRHSNFKE
;
A
#
# COMPACT_ATOMS: atom_id res chain seq x y z
N THR A 1 1.44 0.92 -6.57
CA THR A 1 2.63 0.58 -7.38
C THR A 1 2.32 0.61 -8.87
N PHE A 2 1.25 -0.07 -9.33
CA PHE A 2 0.85 -0.07 -10.75
C PHE A 2 0.61 1.34 -11.29
N PHE A 3 0.11 2.26 -10.50
CA PHE A 3 -0.12 3.65 -10.91
C PHE A 3 1.18 4.40 -11.25
N ILE A 4 2.29 4.06 -10.61
CA ILE A 4 3.60 4.63 -10.97
C ILE A 4 3.99 4.25 -12.40
N SER A 5 3.65 3.04 -12.84
CA SER A 5 3.93 2.60 -14.22
C SER A 5 3.05 3.30 -15.25
N ILE A 6 1.79 3.60 -14.91
CA ILE A 6 0.86 4.31 -15.79
C ILE A 6 1.33 5.75 -16.03
N TYR A 7 1.83 6.41 -14.98
CA TYR A 7 2.27 7.81 -15.03
C TYR A 7 3.80 7.95 -15.05
N ASN A 8 4.51 6.95 -15.57
CA ASN A 8 5.96 6.96 -15.62
C ASN A 8 6.50 8.20 -16.35
N LEU A 9 5.95 8.52 -17.53
CA LEU A 9 6.38 9.64 -18.34
C LEU A 9 6.18 10.97 -17.61
N GLU A 10 4.99 11.21 -17.09
CA GLU A 10 4.61 12.44 -16.39
C GLU A 10 5.44 12.65 -15.12
N ILE A 11 5.70 11.58 -14.37
CA ILE A 11 6.55 11.64 -13.17
C ILE A 11 7.99 12.01 -13.57
N ARG A 12 8.53 11.37 -14.58
CA ARG A 12 9.90 11.65 -15.05
C ARG A 12 10.05 13.07 -15.55
N GLU A 13 9.13 13.54 -16.37
CA GLU A 13 9.12 14.93 -16.86
C GLU A 13 9.03 15.93 -15.70
N PHE A 14 8.18 15.63 -14.72
CA PHE A 14 8.02 16.50 -13.55
C PHE A 14 9.31 16.62 -12.73
N TYR A 15 10.02 15.49 -12.51
CA TYR A 15 11.27 15.46 -11.73
C TYR A 15 12.53 15.68 -12.58
N ILE A 16 12.38 15.85 -13.91
CA ILE A 16 13.47 16.03 -14.88
C ILE A 16 14.47 14.85 -14.79
N LEU A 17 13.95 13.62 -14.85
CA LEU A 17 14.73 12.39 -14.76
C LEU A 17 14.75 11.65 -16.09
N THR A 18 15.90 11.07 -16.40
CA THR A 18 16.04 10.09 -17.49
C THR A 18 15.40 8.75 -17.09
N ASP A 19 15.15 7.86 -18.05
CA ASP A 19 14.65 6.49 -17.79
C ASP A 19 15.52 5.73 -16.80
N GLY A 20 16.86 5.83 -16.97
CA GLY A 20 17.81 5.15 -16.10
C GLY A 20 17.81 5.69 -14.68
N GLU A 21 17.77 7.01 -14.50
CA GLU A 21 17.72 7.64 -13.18
C GLU A 21 16.42 7.30 -12.43
N PHE A 22 15.28 7.39 -13.11
CA PHE A 22 14.00 6.99 -12.52
C PHE A 22 13.98 5.51 -12.16
N GLY A 23 14.49 4.64 -13.06
CA GLY A 23 14.62 3.21 -12.81
C GLY A 23 15.49 2.91 -11.58
N LEU A 24 16.58 3.65 -11.40
CA LEU A 24 17.48 3.52 -10.25
C LEU A 24 16.77 3.95 -8.94
N VAL A 25 16.12 5.10 -8.94
CA VAL A 25 15.35 5.59 -7.79
C VAL A 25 14.27 4.58 -7.40
N TYR A 26 13.56 4.03 -8.39
CA TYR A 26 12.52 3.02 -8.18
C TYR A 26 13.09 1.71 -7.63
N ALA A 27 14.20 1.23 -8.17
CA ALA A 27 14.88 0.01 -7.73
C ALA A 27 15.39 0.15 -6.29
N LEU A 28 16.08 1.25 -5.98
CA LEU A 28 16.59 1.52 -4.64
C LEU A 28 15.45 1.66 -3.62
N GLY A 29 14.37 2.37 -3.96
CA GLY A 29 13.19 2.48 -3.11
C GLY A 29 12.54 1.12 -2.82
N THR A 30 12.46 0.27 -3.84
CA THR A 30 11.91 -1.10 -3.71
C THR A 30 12.80 -1.98 -2.85
N LEU A 31 14.10 -2.01 -3.09
CA LEU A 31 15.05 -2.82 -2.33
C LEU A 31 15.07 -2.40 -0.85
N SER A 32 15.16 -1.10 -0.59
CA SER A 32 15.14 -0.57 0.78
C SER A 32 13.84 -0.92 1.51
N SER A 33 12.70 -0.83 0.82
CA SER A 33 11.40 -1.20 1.40
C SER A 33 11.33 -2.68 1.77
N SER A 34 11.88 -3.55 0.92
CA SER A 34 11.90 -5.00 1.17
C SER A 34 12.80 -5.37 2.35
N LEU A 35 13.96 -4.73 2.49
CA LEU A 35 14.88 -4.97 3.60
C LEU A 35 14.25 -4.55 4.94
N ILE A 36 13.63 -3.38 5.00
CA ILE A 36 13.00 -2.88 6.23
C ILE A 36 11.75 -3.69 6.57
N LEU A 37 11.03 -4.19 5.55
CA LEU A 37 9.83 -4.99 5.75
C LEU A 37 10.09 -6.25 6.57
N VAL A 38 11.26 -6.89 6.44
CA VAL A 38 11.62 -8.09 7.20
C VAL A 38 11.57 -7.85 8.72
N GLY A 39 12.03 -6.68 9.16
CA GLY A 39 11.94 -6.28 10.56
C GLY A 39 10.55 -5.83 10.98
N PHE A 40 9.90 -5.02 10.14
CA PHE A 40 8.57 -4.47 10.41
C PHE A 40 7.48 -5.54 10.41
N ALA A 41 7.62 -6.57 9.59
CA ALA A 41 6.66 -7.67 9.52
C ALA A 41 6.47 -8.39 10.87
N LYS A 42 7.52 -8.50 11.68
CA LYS A 42 7.45 -9.09 13.01
C LYS A 42 6.59 -8.29 13.99
N LEU A 43 6.37 -7.01 13.72
CA LEU A 43 5.59 -6.14 14.59
C LEU A 43 4.13 -6.59 14.73
N ILE A 44 3.59 -7.29 13.70
CA ILE A 44 2.24 -7.87 13.73
C ILE A 44 2.06 -8.91 14.85
N ASP A 45 3.16 -9.47 15.38
CA ASP A 45 3.13 -10.44 16.47
C ASP A 45 3.01 -9.78 17.84
N TYR A 46 3.40 -8.51 17.94
CA TYR A 46 3.51 -7.78 19.22
C TYR A 46 2.40 -6.76 19.43
N ILE A 47 1.84 -6.21 18.37
CA ILE A 47 0.80 -5.17 18.45
C ILE A 47 -0.55 -5.67 17.93
N ASP A 48 -1.61 -5.01 18.37
CA ASP A 48 -2.96 -5.30 17.89
C ASP A 48 -3.05 -5.08 16.38
N LEU A 49 -3.70 -6.02 15.68
CA LEU A 49 -3.87 -5.97 14.23
C LEU A 49 -4.54 -4.67 13.76
N ARG A 50 -5.42 -4.08 14.57
CA ARG A 50 -6.06 -2.79 14.27
C ARG A 50 -5.05 -1.66 14.23
N ILE A 51 -4.16 -1.60 15.24
CA ILE A 51 -3.12 -0.58 15.31
C ILE A 51 -2.12 -0.78 14.17
N TYR A 52 -1.73 -2.02 13.90
CA TYR A 52 -0.85 -2.36 12.78
C TYR A 52 -1.44 -1.89 11.44
N SER A 53 -2.71 -2.21 11.20
CA SER A 53 -3.41 -1.84 9.97
C SER A 53 -3.65 -0.33 9.86
N LEU A 54 -3.87 0.36 10.99
CA LEU A 54 -3.99 1.83 11.05
C LEU A 54 -2.66 2.48 10.62
N ILE A 55 -1.53 2.03 11.17
CA ILE A 55 -0.19 2.54 10.84
C ILE A 55 0.06 2.39 9.33
N ILE A 56 -0.25 1.22 8.76
CA ILE A 56 -0.07 0.95 7.34
C ILE A 56 -0.95 1.86 6.49
N SER A 57 -2.23 1.99 6.82
CA SER A 57 -3.19 2.79 6.05
C SER A 57 -2.86 4.27 6.08
N VAL A 58 -2.49 4.81 7.26
CA VAL A 58 -2.05 6.20 7.40
C VAL A 58 -0.73 6.42 6.66
N GLY A 59 0.24 5.52 6.81
CA GLY A 59 1.51 5.60 6.09
C GLY A 59 1.33 5.58 4.56
N LEU A 60 0.43 4.73 4.05
CA LEU A 60 0.11 4.67 2.63
C LEU A 60 -0.58 5.96 2.14
N SER A 61 -1.51 6.49 2.93
CA SER A 61 -2.18 7.75 2.62
C SER A 61 -1.18 8.92 2.57
N LEU A 62 -0.25 9.00 3.53
CA LEU A 62 0.82 10.01 3.53
C LEU A 62 1.75 9.85 2.33
N ALA A 63 2.06 8.62 1.92
CA ALA A 63 2.86 8.37 0.73
C ALA A 63 2.14 8.85 -0.56
N CYS A 64 0.81 8.66 -0.65
CA CYS A 64 0.01 9.19 -1.75
C CYS A 64 -0.01 10.74 -1.74
N LEU A 65 -0.12 11.38 -0.57
CA LEU A 65 0.01 12.84 -0.44
C LEU A 65 1.42 13.31 -0.82
N GLY A 66 2.45 12.52 -0.53
CA GLY A 66 3.80 12.79 -0.98
C GLY A 66 3.91 12.86 -2.51
N MET A 67 3.27 11.94 -3.24
CA MET A 67 3.20 11.99 -4.70
C MET A 67 2.41 13.19 -5.24
N TYR A 68 1.37 13.61 -4.53
CA TYR A 68 0.63 14.83 -4.88
C TYR A 68 1.46 16.09 -4.66
N SER A 69 2.38 16.09 -3.70
CA SER A 69 3.19 17.26 -3.37
C SER A 69 4.09 17.68 -4.54
N SER A 70 4.30 18.98 -4.67
CA SER A 70 5.07 19.56 -5.78
C SER A 70 6.57 19.70 -5.50
N PHE A 71 7.12 18.95 -4.55
CA PHE A 71 8.55 18.98 -4.26
C PHE A 71 9.35 18.29 -5.38
N LYS A 72 10.02 19.09 -6.22
CA LYS A 72 10.86 18.63 -7.34
C LYS A 72 12.25 18.18 -6.87
N ASN A 73 12.32 17.15 -6.04
CA ASN A 73 13.58 16.62 -5.54
C ASN A 73 13.62 15.09 -5.70
N PRO A 74 14.60 14.53 -6.43
CA PRO A 74 14.75 13.08 -6.61
C PRO A 74 14.90 12.30 -5.29
N PHE A 75 15.53 12.88 -4.26
CA PHE A 75 15.58 12.27 -2.92
C PHE A 75 14.21 12.18 -2.29
N PHE A 76 13.37 13.19 -2.43
CA PHE A 76 12.00 13.14 -1.95
C PHE A 76 11.20 12.06 -2.69
N LEU A 77 11.35 11.97 -4.01
CA LEU A 77 10.73 10.91 -4.81
C LEU A 77 11.16 9.51 -4.34
N PHE A 78 12.43 9.30 -4.02
CA PHE A 78 12.92 8.05 -3.45
C PHE A 78 12.15 7.66 -2.18
N PHE A 79 12.00 8.59 -1.21
CA PHE A 79 11.27 8.31 0.02
C PHE A 79 9.78 8.05 -0.22
N VAL A 80 9.17 8.75 -1.17
CA VAL A 80 7.77 8.52 -1.52
C VAL A 80 7.59 7.15 -2.18
N ILE A 81 8.44 6.77 -3.13
CA ILE A 81 8.41 5.44 -3.76
C ILE A 81 8.67 4.36 -2.71
N PHE A 82 9.67 4.55 -1.84
CA PHE A 82 9.93 3.67 -0.72
C PHE A 82 8.66 3.47 0.14
N ALA A 83 8.00 4.55 0.55
CA ALA A 83 6.80 4.48 1.40
C ALA A 83 5.61 3.80 0.69
N LEU A 84 5.38 4.10 -0.59
CA LEU A 84 4.34 3.45 -1.39
C LEU A 84 4.59 1.94 -1.54
N ARG A 85 5.83 1.54 -1.74
CA ARG A 85 6.22 0.12 -1.83
C ARG A 85 6.12 -0.57 -0.49
N PHE A 86 6.62 0.08 0.56
CA PHE A 86 6.63 -0.45 1.91
C PHE A 86 5.21 -0.64 2.46
N PHE A 87 4.42 0.42 2.52
CA PHE A 87 3.07 0.35 3.09
C PHE A 87 2.06 -0.32 2.16
N GLY A 88 2.08 0.02 0.86
CA GLY A 88 1.06 -0.45 -0.08
C GLY A 88 1.26 -1.89 -0.53
N GLN A 89 2.46 -2.26 -0.94
CA GLN A 89 2.72 -3.58 -1.50
C GLN A 89 3.31 -4.54 -0.46
N GLY A 90 4.20 -4.08 0.40
CA GLY A 90 4.84 -4.91 1.41
C GLY A 90 3.94 -5.16 2.61
N ALA A 91 3.79 -4.17 3.47
CA ALA A 91 3.15 -4.32 4.78
C ALA A 91 1.65 -4.67 4.69
N MET A 92 0.92 -4.07 3.73
CA MET A 92 -0.51 -4.35 3.55
C MET A 92 -0.77 -5.80 3.10
N SER A 93 -0.01 -6.29 2.12
CA SER A 93 -0.13 -7.69 1.64
C SER A 93 0.23 -8.66 2.76
N HIS A 94 1.36 -8.40 3.45
CA HIS A 94 1.79 -9.21 4.59
C HIS A 94 0.73 -9.26 5.71
N ALA A 95 0.12 -8.12 6.05
CA ALA A 95 -0.95 -8.06 7.04
C ALA A 95 -2.15 -8.92 6.64
N GLY A 96 -2.58 -8.83 5.38
CA GLY A 96 -3.70 -9.62 4.85
C GLY A 96 -3.42 -11.12 4.91
N GLU A 97 -2.29 -11.56 4.35
CA GLU A 97 -1.90 -12.97 4.30
C GLU A 97 -1.72 -13.57 5.70
N THR A 98 -1.02 -12.87 6.58
CA THR A 98 -0.81 -13.31 7.96
C THR A 98 -2.12 -13.43 8.72
N THR A 99 -3.03 -12.47 8.55
CA THR A 99 -4.35 -12.50 9.18
C THR A 99 -5.16 -13.71 8.71
N MET A 100 -5.20 -13.96 7.39
CA MET A 100 -5.90 -15.12 6.85
C MET A 100 -5.29 -16.43 7.35
N ALA A 101 -3.96 -16.53 7.39
CA ALA A 101 -3.28 -17.74 7.88
C ALA A 101 -3.54 -18.02 9.36
N ARG A 102 -3.62 -16.97 10.20
CA ARG A 102 -3.79 -17.12 11.67
C ARG A 102 -5.22 -17.38 12.10
N TYR A 103 -6.17 -16.61 11.54
CA TYR A 103 -7.54 -16.61 12.09
C TYR A 103 -8.48 -17.63 11.47
N PHE A 104 -8.10 -18.27 10.37
CA PHE A 104 -8.96 -19.23 9.67
C PHE A 104 -8.60 -20.70 9.89
N GLY A 105 -7.55 -21.01 10.67
CA GLY A 105 -7.20 -22.38 11.06
C GLY A 105 -7.26 -23.40 9.91
N ASP A 106 -8.14 -24.40 10.01
CA ASP A 106 -8.31 -25.46 9.00
C ASP A 106 -8.78 -24.92 7.62
N ASN A 107 -9.42 -23.76 7.58
CA ASN A 107 -9.88 -23.11 6.36
C ASN A 107 -8.89 -22.06 5.80
N ARG A 108 -7.65 -21.99 6.33
CA ARG A 108 -6.64 -21.02 5.93
C ARG A 108 -6.40 -20.96 4.43
N GLY A 109 -6.38 -22.11 3.75
CA GLY A 109 -6.18 -22.17 2.31
C GLY A 109 -7.31 -21.51 1.52
N LYS A 110 -8.56 -21.72 1.92
CA LYS A 110 -9.74 -21.05 1.32
C LYS A 110 -9.71 -19.54 1.58
N ALA A 111 -9.39 -19.14 2.80
CA ALA A 111 -9.31 -17.72 3.16
C ALA A 111 -8.23 -16.99 2.37
N LEU A 112 -7.03 -17.58 2.25
CA LEU A 112 -5.95 -17.05 1.42
C LEU A 112 -6.36 -16.95 -0.05
N SER A 113 -7.02 -17.97 -0.61
CA SER A 113 -7.48 -17.96 -2.00
C SER A 113 -8.47 -16.82 -2.26
N VAL A 114 -9.44 -16.61 -1.35
CA VAL A 114 -10.41 -15.51 -1.47
C VAL A 114 -9.72 -14.15 -1.37
N ALA A 115 -8.77 -13.98 -0.45
CA ALA A 115 -8.01 -12.75 -0.33
C ALA A 115 -7.17 -12.45 -1.58
N THR A 116 -6.52 -13.48 -2.13
CA THR A 116 -5.74 -13.37 -3.37
C THR A 116 -6.62 -13.01 -4.57
N LEU A 117 -7.80 -13.64 -4.70
CA LEU A 117 -8.78 -13.29 -5.74
C LEU A 117 -9.22 -11.83 -5.64
N GLY A 118 -9.50 -11.33 -4.43
CA GLY A 118 -9.81 -9.92 -4.21
C GLY A 118 -8.68 -9.00 -4.65
N GLY A 119 -7.42 -9.35 -4.34
CA GLY A 119 -6.25 -8.64 -4.81
C GLY A 119 -6.12 -8.62 -6.34
N MET A 120 -6.33 -9.76 -7.00
CA MET A 120 -6.30 -9.87 -8.48
C MET A 120 -7.37 -9.01 -9.13
N ILE A 121 -8.60 -9.04 -8.61
CA ILE A 121 -9.71 -8.20 -9.09
C ILE A 121 -9.34 -6.72 -8.94
N GLY A 122 -8.76 -6.33 -7.81
CA GLY A 122 -8.29 -4.97 -7.59
C GLY A 122 -7.24 -4.53 -8.62
N VAL A 123 -6.26 -5.40 -8.90
CA VAL A 123 -5.21 -5.13 -9.91
C VAL A 123 -5.79 -5.02 -11.32
N MET A 124 -6.87 -5.70 -11.64
CA MET A 124 -7.53 -5.60 -12.95
C MET A 124 -8.39 -4.33 -13.07
N ILE A 125 -9.19 -4.02 -12.06
CA ILE A 125 -10.20 -2.95 -12.13
C ILE A 125 -9.58 -1.57 -11.86
N LEU A 126 -8.71 -1.44 -10.86
CA LEU A 126 -8.17 -0.15 -10.45
C LEU A 126 -7.41 0.59 -11.57
N PRO A 127 -6.55 -0.04 -12.37
CA PRO A 127 -5.90 0.64 -13.49
C PRO A 127 -6.90 1.17 -14.53
N MET A 128 -7.98 0.43 -14.81
CA MET A 128 -9.02 0.86 -15.75
C MET A 128 -9.75 2.12 -15.25
N ILE A 129 -10.04 2.18 -13.94
CA ILE A 129 -10.65 3.36 -13.33
C ILE A 129 -9.68 4.54 -13.41
N VAL A 130 -8.41 4.32 -13.08
CA VAL A 130 -7.38 5.37 -13.09
C VAL A 130 -7.16 5.94 -14.48
N VAL A 131 -7.07 5.09 -15.50
CA VAL A 131 -6.92 5.56 -16.90
C VAL A 131 -8.12 6.42 -17.32
N LYS A 132 -9.35 6.02 -16.99
CA LYS A 132 -10.55 6.84 -17.26
C LYS A 132 -10.56 8.17 -16.51
N LEU A 133 -10.05 8.21 -15.29
CA LEU A 133 -9.92 9.44 -14.53
C LEU A 133 -8.81 10.34 -15.08
N ALA A 134 -7.77 9.76 -15.66
CA ALA A 134 -6.65 10.48 -16.26
C ALA A 134 -7.07 11.34 -17.47
N ASP A 135 -8.14 10.98 -18.16
CA ASP A 135 -8.69 11.78 -19.25
C ASP A 135 -9.19 13.16 -18.80
N ASN A 136 -9.55 13.31 -17.51
CA ASN A 136 -10.17 14.51 -16.96
C ASN A 136 -9.40 15.13 -15.80
N LEU A 137 -8.42 14.44 -15.22
CA LEU A 137 -7.68 14.87 -14.05
C LEU A 137 -6.18 14.78 -14.29
N GLU A 138 -5.44 15.77 -13.81
CA GLU A 138 -3.98 15.68 -13.76
C GLU A 138 -3.54 14.48 -12.90
N TRP A 139 -2.45 13.83 -13.27
CA TRP A 139 -1.90 12.65 -12.59
C TRP A 139 -1.74 12.84 -11.07
N LYS A 140 -1.43 14.06 -10.63
CA LYS A 140 -1.30 14.38 -9.19
C LYS A 140 -2.61 14.24 -8.44
N HIS A 141 -3.72 14.71 -9.01
CA HIS A 141 -5.03 14.65 -8.35
C HIS A 141 -5.52 13.22 -8.13
N ILE A 142 -5.04 12.28 -8.94
CA ILE A 142 -5.36 10.85 -8.76
C ILE A 142 -4.70 10.30 -7.50
N TRP A 143 -3.48 10.73 -7.19
CA TRP A 143 -2.84 10.38 -5.91
C TRP A 143 -3.55 11.00 -4.71
N LEU A 144 -4.03 12.22 -4.86
CA LEU A 144 -4.85 12.87 -3.84
C LEU A 144 -6.15 12.11 -3.60
N ALA A 145 -6.87 11.76 -4.67
CA ALA A 145 -8.08 10.94 -4.59
C ALA A 145 -7.81 9.56 -3.95
N GLY A 146 -6.68 8.94 -4.27
CA GLY A 146 -6.21 7.70 -3.66
C GLY A 146 -6.01 7.85 -2.14
N SER A 147 -5.35 8.92 -1.70
CA SER A 147 -5.16 9.21 -0.28
C SER A 147 -6.48 9.35 0.47
N PHE A 148 -7.42 10.14 -0.05
CA PHE A 148 -8.75 10.30 0.55
C PHE A 148 -9.55 8.99 0.55
N SER A 149 -9.47 8.20 -0.52
CA SER A 149 -10.14 6.89 -0.58
C SER A 149 -9.64 5.94 0.51
N ILE A 150 -8.33 5.95 0.80
CA ILE A 150 -7.75 5.13 1.86
C ILE A 150 -8.31 5.57 3.22
N LEU A 151 -8.35 6.87 3.51
CA LEU A 151 -8.77 7.38 4.81
C LEU A 151 -10.28 7.30 5.03
N ILE A 152 -11.09 7.62 4.00
CA ILE A 152 -12.53 7.79 4.14
C ILE A 152 -13.29 6.48 3.88
N ILE A 153 -12.80 5.63 2.98
CA ILE A 153 -13.47 4.39 2.60
C ILE A 153 -12.78 3.19 3.21
N PHE A 154 -11.49 3.00 2.91
CA PHE A 154 -10.78 1.78 3.28
C PHE A 154 -10.57 1.66 4.80
N LEU A 155 -10.13 2.74 5.46
CA LEU A 155 -9.81 2.71 6.89
C LEU A 155 -11.05 2.45 7.76
N PRO A 156 -12.23 3.07 7.56
CA PRO A 156 -13.44 2.72 8.31
C PRO A 156 -13.91 1.29 8.07
N ILE A 157 -13.89 0.80 6.82
CA ILE A 157 -14.27 -0.59 6.50
C ILE A 157 -13.34 -1.57 7.23
N LEU A 158 -12.03 -1.30 7.20
CA LEU A 158 -11.04 -2.11 7.86
C LEU A 158 -11.27 -2.11 9.38
N PHE A 159 -11.51 -0.94 9.97
CA PHE A 159 -11.76 -0.80 11.41
C PHE A 159 -13.01 -1.55 11.86
N LEU A 160 -14.10 -1.45 11.10
CA LEU A 160 -15.34 -2.19 11.35
C LEU A 160 -15.13 -3.71 11.21
N SER A 161 -14.39 -4.14 10.19
CA SER A 161 -14.12 -5.56 9.96
C SER A 161 -13.24 -6.19 11.05
N LEU A 162 -12.40 -5.40 11.71
CA LEU A 162 -11.48 -5.87 12.75
C LEU A 162 -12.05 -5.72 14.18
N GLN A 163 -13.29 -5.27 14.36
CA GLN A 163 -13.87 -5.05 15.70
C GLN A 163 -13.81 -6.28 16.63
N ASN A 164 -13.98 -7.47 16.09
CA ASN A 164 -14.02 -8.71 16.87
C ASN A 164 -12.67 -9.44 16.94
N GLN A 165 -11.61 -8.89 16.34
CA GLN A 165 -10.31 -9.58 16.25
C GLN A 165 -9.40 -9.34 17.47
N SER A 166 -9.62 -8.28 18.25
CA SER A 166 -8.87 -8.02 19.48
C SER A 166 -9.08 -9.12 20.54
N ILE A 167 -10.28 -9.70 20.60
CA ILE A 167 -10.61 -10.80 21.50
C ILE A 167 -9.86 -12.09 21.09
N ARG A 168 -9.73 -12.35 19.78
CA ARG A 168 -8.98 -13.49 19.29
C ARG A 168 -7.46 -13.36 19.47
N HIS A 169 -6.94 -12.15 19.49
CA HIS A 169 -5.50 -11.93 19.70
C HIS A 169 -5.08 -12.22 21.15
N SER A 170 -5.93 -11.96 22.13
CA SER A 170 -5.70 -12.36 23.53
C SER A 170 -5.64 -13.87 23.70
N ASN A 171 -6.50 -14.61 23.01
CA ASN A 171 -6.56 -16.08 23.05
C ASN A 171 -5.39 -16.77 22.32
N PHE A 172 -4.62 -16.05 21.53
CA PHE A 172 -3.42 -16.59 20.85
C PHE A 172 -2.13 -16.43 21.68
N LYS A 173 -2.19 -15.62 22.74
CA LYS A 173 -1.06 -15.39 23.66
C LYS A 173 -1.08 -16.31 24.90
N GLU A 174 -2.17 -17.06 25.11
CA GLU A 174 -2.27 -18.14 26.09
C GLU A 174 -1.92 -19.49 25.46
#